data_78f36aac554c8cb8874eeff1689a30b6
#
_entry.id   78f36aac554c8cb8874eeff1689a30b6
#
_cell.length_a   1.000
_cell.length_b   1.000
_cell.length_c   1.000
_cell.angle_alpha   90.00
_cell.angle_beta   90.00
_cell.angle_gamma   90.00
#
_symmetry.space_group_name_H-M   'P 1'
#
loop_
_entity.id
_entity.type
_entity.pdbx_description
1 polymer ?
#
loop_
_entity_poly.entity_id
_entity_poly.type
_entity_poly.pdbx_seq_one_letter_code
_entity_poly.pdbx_strand_id
1 'polypeptide(L)'
;MTTDTTIDDPRPAGATPTGAPPRATPTPARATAVAGAILFTDMLLQGLAIPVLPLLPAVAERGAAATGVLFASYAVAMVIATLFAGRMVDRRGAKGLLVTGVIVLAIATLLFATGGPYWLLLAARFVQGLAGGIAWVAALSLIAAATGFDERGQMMGIAMSTVTLGVLVGPPLAGFLVDALGPASPFLVATAVALVDLAALLALIPGSPRRTDDTAGPLAVLRVPGSASIVTAIAIGAAVLAAVEPVLPAHLGARASSTAIGVLFGVAALAGIVANPIVGRFVASVTPRLLIGIGVVATGAALLVLGGSTGVWRAGIGMALLGLSSALLLAPATTLISEQGFRSDPPTLGGSFALYNLAYAAGLAVGPLLTGFGVQRAGFAPAMAIAAVVLAVLGGAALVRLPARPAADRDTTARKDGAHA
;
A
#
# COMPACT_ATOMS: atom_id res chain seq x y z
N MET A 1 75.01 -18.85 -26.24
CA MET A 1 75.07 -17.41 -26.57
C MET A 1 73.55 -16.97 -26.66
N THR A 2 73.03 -16.63 -25.52
CA THR A 2 71.64 -16.28 -25.30
C THR A 2 71.59 -14.81 -24.92
N THR A 3 71.04 -13.98 -25.76
CA THR A 3 70.79 -12.55 -25.52
C THR A 3 69.41 -12.39 -24.99
N ASP A 4 69.37 -12.02 -23.69
CA ASP A 4 68.20 -11.59 -22.94
C ASP A 4 67.90 -10.11 -23.30
N THR A 5 66.77 -9.80 -23.87
CA THR A 5 66.30 -8.43 -24.12
C THR A 5 65.04 -8.18 -23.24
N THR A 6 65.31 -7.69 -22.03
CA THR A 6 64.28 -7.09 -21.16
C THR A 6 63.83 -5.77 -21.80
N ILE A 7 62.59 -5.70 -22.27
CA ILE A 7 61.90 -4.45 -22.65
C ILE A 7 61.36 -3.81 -21.39
N ASP A 8 62.01 -2.72 -21.03
CA ASP A 8 61.60 -1.83 -19.93
C ASP A 8 60.42 -0.99 -20.39
N ASP A 9 59.25 -1.22 -19.84
CA ASP A 9 58.02 -0.49 -20.14
C ASP A 9 57.86 0.63 -19.07
N PRO A 10 58.01 1.93 -19.44
CA PRO A 10 57.85 3.01 -18.49
C PRO A 10 56.36 3.29 -18.28
N ARG A 11 55.77 2.66 -17.25
CA ARG A 11 54.45 3.08 -16.77
C ARG A 11 54.55 4.51 -16.22
N PRO A 12 53.71 5.45 -16.69
CA PRO A 12 53.66 6.76 -16.10
C PRO A 12 53.14 6.68 -14.67
N ALA A 13 53.98 7.05 -13.73
CA ALA A 13 53.62 7.21 -12.32
C ALA A 13 52.61 8.34 -12.17
N GLY A 14 51.48 8.05 -11.51
CA GLY A 14 50.79 9.02 -10.67
C GLY A 14 49.88 10.00 -11.34
N ALA A 15 48.70 9.57 -11.71
CA ALA A 15 47.49 10.37 -11.56
C ALA A 15 46.57 9.64 -10.57
N THR A 16 46.74 9.90 -9.28
CA THR A 16 45.67 9.65 -8.30
C THR A 16 44.50 10.51 -8.72
N PRO A 17 43.34 9.91 -9.05
CA PRO A 17 42.16 10.70 -9.21
C PRO A 17 41.88 11.36 -7.86
N THR A 18 41.93 12.69 -7.79
CA THR A 18 41.35 13.46 -6.69
C THR A 18 39.86 13.17 -6.63
N GLY A 19 39.52 11.99 -6.13
CA GLY A 19 38.17 11.58 -5.89
C GLY A 19 37.61 12.48 -4.80
N ALA A 20 36.51 13.16 -5.12
CA ALA A 20 35.67 13.77 -4.11
C ALA A 20 35.45 12.72 -3.01
N PRO A 21 35.50 13.09 -1.71
CA PRO A 21 35.37 12.15 -0.61
C PRO A 21 34.12 11.31 -0.83
N PRO A 22 34.13 9.98 -0.63
CA PRO A 22 32.99 9.13 -0.82
C PRO A 22 31.84 9.70 0.01
N ARG A 23 30.74 10.06 -0.65
CA ARG A 23 29.55 10.57 0.04
C ARG A 23 29.15 9.51 1.04
N ALA A 24 29.12 9.89 2.34
CA ALA A 24 28.74 8.98 3.40
C ALA A 24 27.39 8.34 3.09
N THR A 25 27.37 7.02 2.94
CA THR A 25 26.13 6.27 2.81
C THR A 25 25.46 6.17 4.18
N PRO A 26 24.13 6.31 4.27
CA PRO A 26 23.44 6.12 5.55
C PRO A 26 23.60 4.67 6.01
N THR A 27 23.65 4.44 7.32
CA THR A 27 23.62 3.07 7.85
C THR A 27 22.25 2.42 7.56
N PRO A 28 22.17 1.08 7.39
CA PRO A 28 20.91 0.37 7.16
C PRO A 28 19.81 0.75 8.15
N ALA A 29 20.15 0.80 9.45
CA ALA A 29 19.21 1.15 10.51
C ALA A 29 18.66 2.58 10.36
N ARG A 30 19.49 3.57 10.04
CA ARG A 30 19.06 4.97 9.83
C ARG A 30 18.18 5.10 8.59
N ALA A 31 18.57 4.47 7.49
CA ALA A 31 17.78 4.49 6.26
C ALA A 31 16.42 3.86 6.48
N THR A 32 16.35 2.71 7.16
CA THR A 32 15.10 2.02 7.49
C THR A 32 14.21 2.82 8.44
N ALA A 33 14.80 3.42 9.48
CA ALA A 33 14.05 4.22 10.44
C ALA A 33 13.39 5.45 9.78
N VAL A 34 14.17 6.21 8.98
CA VAL A 34 13.66 7.42 8.32
C VAL A 34 12.66 7.06 7.21
N ALA A 35 12.97 6.07 6.37
CA ALA A 35 12.05 5.62 5.34
C ALA A 35 10.77 5.02 5.93
N GLY A 36 10.89 4.22 6.99
CA GLY A 36 9.76 3.66 7.73
C GLY A 36 8.88 4.73 8.37
N ALA A 37 9.46 5.79 8.96
CA ALA A 37 8.71 6.92 9.50
C ALA A 37 7.91 7.64 8.41
N ILE A 38 8.50 7.91 7.25
CA ILE A 38 7.80 8.54 6.12
C ILE A 38 6.66 7.66 5.62
N LEU A 39 6.87 6.35 5.51
CA LEU A 39 5.81 5.40 5.12
C LEU A 39 4.71 5.31 6.18
N PHE A 40 5.07 5.33 7.47
CA PHE A 40 4.12 5.43 8.57
C PHE A 40 3.25 6.67 8.44
N THR A 41 3.88 7.84 8.22
CA THR A 41 3.18 9.12 8.10
C THR A 41 2.23 9.14 6.90
N ASP A 42 2.63 8.59 5.74
CA ASP A 42 1.75 8.47 4.58
C ASP A 42 0.51 7.62 4.90
N MET A 43 0.69 6.47 5.57
CA MET A 43 -0.41 5.61 5.98
C MET A 43 -1.25 6.19 7.12
N LEU A 44 -0.62 6.92 8.05
CA LEU A 44 -1.32 7.69 9.07
C LEU A 44 -2.24 8.73 8.43
N LEU A 45 -1.73 9.50 7.47
CA LEU A 45 -2.50 10.48 6.70
C LEU A 45 -3.68 9.86 5.96
N GLN A 46 -3.46 8.72 5.34
CA GLN A 46 -4.53 7.96 4.67
C GLN A 46 -5.61 7.57 5.69
N GLY A 47 -5.20 7.03 6.83
CA GLY A 47 -6.10 6.65 7.92
C GLY A 47 -6.84 7.82 8.55
N LEU A 48 -6.16 8.96 8.75
CA LEU A 48 -6.76 10.19 9.29
C LEU A 48 -7.86 10.74 8.39
N ALA A 49 -7.73 10.58 7.09
CA ALA A 49 -8.71 11.06 6.11
C ALA A 49 -10.05 10.30 6.18
N ILE A 50 -10.03 9.02 6.56
CA ILE A 50 -11.20 8.13 6.49
C ILE A 50 -12.39 8.63 7.32
N PRO A 51 -12.28 8.88 8.63
CA PRO A 51 -13.42 9.35 9.41
C PRO A 51 -13.73 10.83 9.22
N VAL A 52 -12.84 11.62 8.63
CA VAL A 52 -12.95 13.09 8.59
C VAL A 52 -13.51 13.60 7.26
N LEU A 53 -12.92 13.18 6.14
CA LEU A 53 -13.25 13.74 4.83
C LEU A 53 -14.75 13.63 4.46
N PRO A 54 -15.44 12.49 4.72
CA PRO A 54 -16.86 12.38 4.41
C PRO A 54 -17.76 13.31 5.20
N LEU A 55 -17.27 13.81 6.35
CA LEU A 55 -18.01 14.67 7.26
C LEU A 55 -17.73 16.18 7.06
N LEU A 56 -16.72 16.52 6.25
CA LEU A 56 -16.47 17.93 5.91
C LEU A 56 -17.67 18.52 5.14
N PRO A 57 -18.18 19.71 5.51
CA PRO A 57 -19.37 20.32 4.89
C PRO A 57 -19.28 20.37 3.37
N ALA A 58 -18.14 20.84 2.82
CA ALA A 58 -17.91 20.93 1.38
C ALA A 58 -17.97 19.59 0.63
N VAL A 59 -17.77 18.46 1.34
CA VAL A 59 -17.84 17.10 0.79
C VAL A 59 -19.23 16.50 1.03
N ALA A 60 -19.75 16.61 2.27
CA ALA A 60 -21.03 16.06 2.69
C ALA A 60 -22.21 16.60 1.85
N GLU A 61 -22.22 17.91 1.56
CA GLU A 61 -23.24 18.58 0.74
C GLU A 61 -23.31 18.03 -0.69
N ARG A 62 -22.21 17.46 -1.21
CA ARG A 62 -22.13 16.89 -2.57
C ARG A 62 -22.48 15.40 -2.64
N GLY A 63 -22.64 14.77 -1.48
CA GLY A 63 -23.08 13.38 -1.34
C GLY A 63 -21.99 12.33 -1.54
N ALA A 64 -22.42 11.08 -1.48
CA ALA A 64 -21.54 9.91 -1.43
C ALA A 64 -20.67 9.73 -2.68
N ALA A 65 -21.18 10.06 -3.88
CA ALA A 65 -20.40 9.96 -5.12
C ALA A 65 -19.20 10.91 -5.10
N ALA A 66 -19.37 12.15 -4.64
CA ALA A 66 -18.29 13.11 -4.54
C ALA A 66 -17.23 12.65 -3.52
N THR A 67 -17.68 12.07 -2.41
CA THR A 67 -16.77 11.45 -1.42
C THR A 67 -15.98 10.29 -2.06
N GLY A 68 -16.65 9.41 -2.81
CA GLY A 68 -15.99 8.32 -3.52
C GLY A 68 -14.95 8.80 -4.54
N VAL A 69 -15.24 9.87 -5.30
CA VAL A 69 -14.29 10.51 -6.23
C VAL A 69 -13.09 11.07 -5.47
N LEU A 70 -13.32 11.71 -4.31
CA LEU A 70 -12.25 12.27 -3.48
C LEU A 70 -11.27 11.18 -3.01
N PHE A 71 -11.78 10.04 -2.53
CA PHE A 71 -10.93 8.92 -2.12
C PHE A 71 -10.20 8.28 -3.31
N ALA A 72 -10.90 8.04 -4.40
CA ALA A 72 -10.33 7.45 -5.61
C ALA A 72 -9.24 8.33 -6.25
N SER A 73 -9.36 9.66 -6.16
CA SER A 73 -8.40 10.58 -6.75
C SER A 73 -6.98 10.40 -6.19
N TYR A 74 -6.86 10.11 -4.88
CA TYR A 74 -5.58 9.75 -4.25
C TYR A 74 -4.98 8.49 -4.89
N ALA A 75 -5.77 7.42 -4.98
CA ALA A 75 -5.30 6.15 -5.49
C ALA A 75 -4.93 6.21 -6.99
N VAL A 76 -5.72 6.92 -7.79
CA VAL A 76 -5.40 7.18 -9.21
C VAL A 76 -4.09 7.94 -9.34
N ALA A 77 -3.90 8.99 -8.55
CA ALA A 77 -2.67 9.78 -8.54
C ALA A 77 -1.46 8.94 -8.09
N MET A 78 -1.63 8.08 -7.07
CA MET A 78 -0.60 7.16 -6.59
C MET A 78 -0.18 6.16 -7.67
N VAL A 79 -1.13 5.60 -8.43
CA VAL A 79 -0.83 4.73 -9.59
C VAL A 79 0.00 5.49 -10.62
N ILE A 80 -0.44 6.68 -11.02
CA ILE A 80 0.29 7.52 -11.99
C ILE A 80 1.71 7.80 -11.50
N ALA A 81 1.86 8.24 -10.24
CA ALA A 81 3.16 8.53 -9.65
C ALA A 81 4.10 7.33 -9.64
N THR A 82 3.59 6.15 -9.24
CA THR A 82 4.37 4.91 -9.14
C THR A 82 4.95 4.49 -10.49
N LEU A 83 4.24 4.70 -11.60
CA LEU A 83 4.72 4.36 -12.95
C LEU A 83 5.98 5.15 -13.35
N PHE A 84 6.15 6.36 -12.82
CA PHE A 84 7.28 7.24 -13.16
C PHE A 84 8.32 7.33 -12.05
N ALA A 85 7.94 7.01 -10.80
CA ALA A 85 8.77 7.19 -9.61
C ALA A 85 10.10 6.45 -9.69
N GLY A 86 10.14 5.22 -10.21
CA GLY A 86 11.36 4.45 -10.39
C GLY A 86 12.39 5.22 -11.23
N ARG A 87 12.01 5.67 -12.42
CA ARG A 87 12.90 6.45 -13.30
C ARG A 87 13.34 7.78 -12.68
N MET A 88 12.47 8.39 -11.87
CA MET A 88 12.81 9.60 -11.15
C MET A 88 13.84 9.34 -10.04
N VAL A 89 13.72 8.23 -9.31
CA VAL A 89 14.70 7.79 -8.29
C VAL A 89 16.07 7.56 -8.93
N ASP A 90 16.13 6.88 -10.07
CA ASP A 90 17.38 6.61 -10.79
C ASP A 90 18.09 7.91 -11.24
N ARG A 91 17.32 8.89 -11.68
CA ARG A 91 17.85 10.17 -12.18
C ARG A 91 18.22 11.16 -11.07
N ARG A 92 17.39 11.30 -10.03
CA ARG A 92 17.50 12.35 -8.99
C ARG A 92 17.98 11.82 -7.65
N GLY A 93 18.00 10.49 -7.47
CA GLY A 93 18.29 9.82 -6.20
C GLY A 93 17.09 9.83 -5.24
N ALA A 94 17.01 8.82 -4.37
CA ALA A 94 15.89 8.62 -3.46
C ALA A 94 15.70 9.78 -2.48
N LYS A 95 16.78 10.33 -1.90
CA LYS A 95 16.70 11.45 -0.94
C LYS A 95 16.01 12.68 -1.50
N GLY A 96 16.40 13.13 -2.70
CA GLY A 96 15.82 14.34 -3.31
C GLY A 96 14.33 14.21 -3.56
N LEU A 97 13.88 13.02 -3.98
CA LEU A 97 12.47 12.72 -4.21
C LEU A 97 11.68 12.59 -2.90
N LEU A 98 12.26 12.01 -1.85
CA LEU A 98 11.64 11.97 -0.53
C LEU A 98 11.45 13.36 0.04
N VAL A 99 12.46 14.23 -0.05
CA VAL A 99 12.34 15.63 0.41
C VAL A 99 11.19 16.34 -0.32
N THR A 100 11.17 16.25 -1.66
CA THR A 100 10.09 16.88 -2.45
C THR A 100 8.73 16.25 -2.13
N GLY A 101 8.66 14.92 -2.04
CA GLY A 101 7.43 14.19 -1.72
C GLY A 101 6.86 14.59 -0.37
N VAL A 102 7.68 14.61 0.69
CA VAL A 102 7.23 14.97 2.05
C VAL A 102 6.79 16.44 2.14
N ILE A 103 7.50 17.36 1.48
CA ILE A 103 7.09 18.78 1.43
C ILE A 103 5.73 18.92 0.74
N VAL A 104 5.56 18.32 -0.43
CA VAL A 104 4.30 18.36 -1.18
C VAL A 104 3.17 17.69 -0.39
N LEU A 105 3.45 16.57 0.28
CA LEU A 105 2.51 15.88 1.15
C LEU A 105 2.06 16.78 2.31
N ALA A 106 2.99 17.45 2.99
CA ALA A 106 2.70 18.36 4.09
C ALA A 106 1.83 19.53 3.64
N ILE A 107 2.18 20.19 2.52
CA ILE A 107 1.40 21.30 1.96
C ILE A 107 -0.01 20.85 1.58
N ALA A 108 -0.13 19.75 0.84
CA ALA A 108 -1.42 19.23 0.42
C ALA A 108 -2.29 18.82 1.64
N THR A 109 -1.68 18.29 2.69
CA THR A 109 -2.37 17.95 3.94
C THR A 109 -2.86 19.21 4.67
N LEU A 110 -2.04 20.25 4.73
CA LEU A 110 -2.42 21.51 5.35
C LEU A 110 -3.63 22.17 4.66
N LEU A 111 -3.78 21.98 3.35
CA LEU A 111 -4.95 22.50 2.63
C LEU A 111 -6.27 21.88 3.14
N PHE A 112 -6.28 20.65 3.63
CA PHE A 112 -7.48 20.07 4.24
C PHE A 112 -7.87 20.75 5.55
N ALA A 113 -6.91 21.24 6.33
CA ALA A 113 -7.19 21.97 7.57
C ALA A 113 -7.95 23.30 7.33
N THR A 114 -7.90 23.84 6.11
CA THR A 114 -8.63 25.07 5.77
C THR A 114 -10.14 24.87 5.60
N GLY A 115 -10.62 23.63 5.43
CA GLY A 115 -12.02 23.34 5.14
C GLY A 115 -12.53 23.96 3.83
N GLY A 116 -11.64 24.22 2.89
CA GLY A 116 -11.92 24.93 1.64
C GLY A 116 -12.94 24.24 0.72
N PRO A 117 -13.22 24.80 -0.46
CA PRO A 117 -14.20 24.25 -1.38
C PRO A 117 -13.79 22.87 -1.89
N TYR A 118 -14.77 22.05 -2.24
CA TYR A 118 -14.56 20.65 -2.68
C TYR A 118 -13.46 20.50 -3.75
N TRP A 119 -13.39 21.37 -4.73
CA TRP A 119 -12.40 21.29 -5.80
C TRP A 119 -10.97 21.48 -5.32
N LEU A 120 -10.78 22.30 -4.28
CA LEU A 120 -9.48 22.47 -3.62
C LEU A 120 -9.10 21.19 -2.87
N LEU A 121 -10.05 20.59 -2.14
CA LEU A 121 -9.85 19.33 -1.43
C LEU A 121 -9.55 18.18 -2.41
N LEU A 122 -10.26 18.14 -3.55
CA LEU A 122 -10.02 17.16 -4.60
C LEU A 122 -8.61 17.30 -5.21
N ALA A 123 -8.20 18.52 -5.53
CA ALA A 123 -6.86 18.80 -6.03
C ALA A 123 -5.78 18.44 -4.98
N ALA A 124 -6.00 18.81 -3.71
CA ALA A 124 -5.11 18.46 -2.61
C ALA A 124 -4.99 16.94 -2.45
N ARG A 125 -6.10 16.21 -2.55
CA ARG A 125 -6.12 14.74 -2.45
C ARG A 125 -5.36 14.07 -3.60
N PHE A 126 -5.53 14.59 -4.82
CA PHE A 126 -4.78 14.13 -5.98
C PHE A 126 -3.27 14.38 -5.82
N VAL A 127 -2.90 15.58 -5.37
CA VAL A 127 -1.49 15.94 -5.11
C VAL A 127 -0.90 15.08 -3.98
N GLN A 128 -1.65 14.79 -2.92
CA GLN A 128 -1.24 13.84 -1.88
C GLN A 128 -0.93 12.46 -2.47
N GLY A 129 -1.79 11.94 -3.34
CA GLY A 129 -1.58 10.66 -4.00
C GLY A 129 -0.31 10.61 -4.86
N LEU A 130 -0.02 11.70 -5.60
CA LEU A 130 1.25 11.82 -6.33
C LEU A 130 2.46 11.82 -5.39
N ALA A 131 2.38 12.59 -4.32
CA ALA A 131 3.46 12.70 -3.33
C ALA A 131 3.68 11.36 -2.61
N GLY A 132 2.62 10.69 -2.16
CA GLY A 132 2.66 9.39 -1.51
C GLY A 132 3.26 8.31 -2.42
N GLY A 133 2.82 8.22 -3.68
CA GLY A 133 3.35 7.26 -4.65
C GLY A 133 4.85 7.45 -4.93
N ILE A 134 5.31 8.70 -5.05
CA ILE A 134 6.74 9.02 -5.18
C ILE A 134 7.51 8.66 -3.91
N ALA A 135 6.98 9.08 -2.75
CA ALA A 135 7.62 8.83 -1.45
C ALA A 135 7.73 7.33 -1.15
N TRP A 136 6.71 6.55 -1.49
CA TRP A 136 6.71 5.10 -1.33
C TRP A 136 7.85 4.42 -2.08
N VAL A 137 7.97 4.68 -3.39
CA VAL A 137 9.03 4.10 -4.21
C VAL A 137 10.41 4.58 -3.76
N ALA A 138 10.54 5.86 -3.44
CA ALA A 138 11.80 6.46 -3.00
C ALA A 138 12.24 5.94 -1.61
N ALA A 139 11.30 5.73 -0.67
CA ALA A 139 11.59 5.17 0.65
C ALA A 139 12.11 3.73 0.56
N LEU A 140 11.44 2.87 -0.20
CA LEU A 140 11.88 1.49 -0.41
C LEU A 140 13.22 1.44 -1.16
N SER A 141 13.44 2.33 -2.12
CA SER A 141 14.72 2.45 -2.83
C SER A 141 15.86 2.91 -1.90
N LEU A 142 15.57 3.81 -0.94
CA LEU A 142 16.54 4.24 0.06
C LEU A 142 16.98 3.08 0.95
N ILE A 143 16.04 2.28 1.45
CA ILE A 143 16.31 1.07 2.24
C ILE A 143 17.15 0.11 1.41
N ALA A 144 16.72 -0.20 0.19
CA ALA A 144 17.41 -1.14 -0.69
C ALA A 144 18.85 -0.72 -1.03
N ALA A 145 19.11 0.58 -1.15
CA ALA A 145 20.42 1.12 -1.44
C ALA A 145 21.37 1.14 -0.21
N ALA A 146 20.79 1.18 1.00
CA ALA A 146 21.54 1.23 2.25
C ALA A 146 21.79 -0.16 2.85
N THR A 147 21.13 -1.23 2.36
CA THR A 147 21.18 -2.59 2.93
C THR A 147 21.83 -3.59 1.99
N GLY A 148 22.65 -4.48 2.53
CA GLY A 148 23.14 -5.66 1.83
C GLY A 148 22.01 -6.61 1.42
N PHE A 149 22.32 -7.53 0.51
CA PHE A 149 21.31 -8.46 -0.02
C PHE A 149 20.68 -9.32 1.10
N ASP A 150 21.49 -9.81 2.04
CA ASP A 150 21.03 -10.72 3.10
C ASP A 150 20.14 -10.05 4.15
N GLU A 151 20.35 -8.77 4.45
CA GLU A 151 19.59 -8.01 5.44
C GLU A 151 18.38 -7.28 4.85
N ARG A 152 18.30 -7.17 3.52
CA ARG A 152 17.28 -6.36 2.83
C ARG A 152 15.85 -6.79 3.15
N GLY A 153 15.60 -8.10 3.21
CA GLY A 153 14.30 -8.64 3.55
C GLY A 153 13.84 -8.23 4.95
N GLN A 154 14.74 -8.28 5.94
CA GLN A 154 14.43 -7.87 7.31
C GLN A 154 14.15 -6.36 7.40
N MET A 155 14.98 -5.52 6.78
CA MET A 155 14.81 -4.06 6.80
C MET A 155 13.52 -3.62 6.11
N MET A 156 13.17 -4.25 4.98
CA MET A 156 11.88 -4.04 4.32
C MET A 156 10.71 -4.50 5.20
N GLY A 157 10.85 -5.63 5.90
CA GLY A 157 9.84 -6.12 6.83
C GLY A 157 9.57 -5.13 7.98
N ILE A 158 10.63 -4.54 8.56
CA ILE A 158 10.51 -3.51 9.59
C ILE A 158 9.74 -2.29 9.04
N ALA A 159 10.10 -1.81 7.85
CA ALA A 159 9.40 -0.69 7.22
C ALA A 159 7.92 -1.00 6.95
N MET A 160 7.59 -2.22 6.51
CA MET A 160 6.20 -2.63 6.32
C MET A 160 5.42 -2.72 7.65
N SER A 161 6.08 -3.04 8.74
CA SER A 161 5.45 -3.01 10.08
C SER A 161 5.06 -1.59 10.49
N THR A 162 5.86 -0.57 10.15
CA THR A 162 5.49 0.83 10.41
C THR A 162 4.32 1.30 9.56
N VAL A 163 4.22 0.85 8.30
CA VAL A 163 3.06 1.04 7.44
C VAL A 163 1.78 0.53 8.12
N THR A 164 1.83 -0.71 8.59
CA THR A 164 0.69 -1.35 9.26
C THR A 164 0.27 -0.59 10.52
N LEU A 165 1.24 -0.08 11.29
CA LEU A 165 0.97 0.75 12.47
C LEU A 165 0.29 2.07 12.08
N GLY A 166 0.68 2.71 10.98
CA GLY A 166 0.03 3.91 10.47
C GLY A 166 -1.45 3.70 10.15
N VAL A 167 -1.76 2.58 9.46
CA VAL A 167 -3.14 2.19 9.13
C VAL A 167 -3.97 1.92 10.41
N LEU A 168 -3.37 1.28 11.41
CA LEU A 168 -4.06 0.95 12.67
C LEU A 168 -4.36 2.19 13.50
N VAL A 169 -3.39 3.09 13.63
CA VAL A 169 -3.47 4.27 14.54
C VAL A 169 -4.24 5.41 13.88
N GLY A 170 -4.16 5.56 12.57
CA GLY A 170 -4.70 6.71 11.84
C GLY A 170 -6.17 7.00 12.13
N PRO A 171 -7.11 6.09 11.82
CA PRO A 171 -8.53 6.38 11.99
C PRO A 171 -8.96 6.63 13.45
N PRO A 172 -8.53 5.84 14.46
CA PRO A 172 -8.87 6.14 15.85
C PRO A 172 -8.33 7.50 16.32
N LEU A 173 -7.08 7.81 15.94
CA LEU A 173 -6.47 9.10 16.26
C LEU A 173 -7.23 10.27 15.63
N ALA A 174 -7.64 10.13 14.38
CA ALA A 174 -8.42 11.15 13.69
C ALA A 174 -9.75 11.41 14.38
N GLY A 175 -10.49 10.34 14.69
CA GLY A 175 -11.77 10.47 15.38
C GLY A 175 -11.63 11.17 16.74
N PHE A 176 -10.65 10.76 17.53
CA PHE A 176 -10.35 11.40 18.82
C PHE A 176 -9.98 12.88 18.65
N LEU A 177 -9.11 13.22 17.72
CA LEU A 177 -8.69 14.60 17.47
C LEU A 177 -9.87 15.47 17.01
N VAL A 178 -10.76 14.96 16.18
CA VAL A 178 -11.95 15.69 15.73
C VAL A 178 -12.88 16.00 16.90
N ASP A 179 -13.19 15.00 17.73
CA ASP A 179 -14.09 15.18 18.88
C ASP A 179 -13.48 16.10 19.97
N ALA A 180 -12.14 16.07 20.15
CA ALA A 180 -11.46 16.87 21.17
C ALA A 180 -11.10 18.29 20.70
N LEU A 181 -10.67 18.46 19.45
CA LEU A 181 -10.03 19.69 18.95
C LEU A 181 -10.64 20.23 17.64
N GLY A 182 -11.64 19.51 17.10
CA GLY A 182 -12.35 19.89 15.86
C GLY A 182 -11.72 19.33 14.57
N PRO A 183 -12.42 19.49 13.43
CA PRO A 183 -12.13 18.76 12.18
C PRO A 183 -10.82 19.14 11.49
N ALA A 184 -10.22 20.29 11.80
CA ALA A 184 -8.92 20.69 11.27
C ALA A 184 -7.74 19.99 11.96
N SER A 185 -7.92 19.56 13.22
CA SER A 185 -6.84 19.08 14.09
C SER A 185 -6.10 17.84 13.55
N PRO A 186 -6.75 16.81 12.94
CA PRO A 186 -6.05 15.67 12.40
C PRO A 186 -5.05 16.07 11.29
N PHE A 187 -5.45 17.02 10.46
CA PHE A 187 -4.59 17.48 9.36
C PHE A 187 -3.42 18.33 9.84
N LEU A 188 -3.62 19.14 10.90
CA LEU A 188 -2.55 19.92 11.53
C LEU A 188 -1.51 19.00 12.20
N VAL A 189 -1.98 18.00 12.95
CA VAL A 189 -1.11 16.99 13.57
C VAL A 189 -0.33 16.23 12.51
N ALA A 190 -0.99 15.76 11.48
CA ALA A 190 -0.34 15.05 10.38
C ALA A 190 0.69 15.90 9.63
N THR A 191 0.39 17.17 9.41
CA THR A 191 1.36 18.12 8.82
C THR A 191 2.58 18.28 9.73
N ALA A 192 2.37 18.39 11.05
CA ALA A 192 3.47 18.49 12.02
C ALA A 192 4.36 17.22 11.99
N VAL A 193 3.75 16.02 11.94
CA VAL A 193 4.49 14.77 11.83
C VAL A 193 5.28 14.71 10.52
N ALA A 194 4.69 15.11 9.38
CA ALA A 194 5.41 15.17 8.10
C ALA A 194 6.60 16.15 8.13
N LEU A 195 6.49 17.27 8.85
CA LEU A 195 7.61 18.21 9.02
C LEU A 195 8.72 17.62 9.91
N VAL A 196 8.37 16.82 10.93
CA VAL A 196 9.36 16.07 11.73
C VAL A 196 10.08 15.05 10.86
N ASP A 197 9.37 14.30 10.00
CA ASP A 197 9.98 13.39 9.04
C ASP A 197 10.93 14.10 8.07
N LEU A 198 10.52 15.27 7.59
CA LEU A 198 11.37 16.09 6.73
C LEU A 198 12.67 16.52 7.45
N ALA A 199 12.56 16.96 8.70
CA ALA A 199 13.72 17.32 9.50
C ALA A 199 14.65 16.11 9.74
N ALA A 200 14.08 14.96 10.09
CA ALA A 200 14.82 13.71 10.25
C ALA A 200 15.50 13.27 8.93
N LEU A 201 14.81 13.35 7.81
CA LEU A 201 15.36 13.02 6.50
C LEU A 201 16.55 13.92 6.13
N LEU A 202 16.44 15.21 6.38
CA LEU A 202 17.51 16.18 6.09
C LEU A 202 18.72 15.99 6.99
N ALA A 203 18.48 15.71 8.28
CA ALA A 203 19.54 15.57 9.29
C ALA A 203 20.27 14.21 9.22
N LEU A 204 19.53 13.11 9.02
CA LEU A 204 20.05 11.76 9.20
C LEU A 204 20.49 11.07 7.90
N ILE A 205 20.00 11.54 6.75
CA ILE A 205 20.33 10.96 5.44
C ILE A 205 21.23 11.91 4.66
N PRO A 206 22.56 11.67 4.63
CA PRO A 206 23.51 12.57 3.97
C PRO A 206 23.40 12.57 2.44
N GLY A 207 23.03 11.45 1.85
CA GLY A 207 22.85 11.27 0.42
C GLY A 207 22.37 9.86 0.12
N SER A 208 21.86 9.61 -1.08
CA SER A 208 21.60 8.25 -1.55
C SER A 208 22.40 7.99 -2.82
N PRO A 209 23.11 6.86 -2.92
CA PRO A 209 23.72 6.45 -4.16
C PRO A 209 22.66 6.28 -5.25
N ARG A 210 23.02 6.65 -6.47
CA ARG A 210 22.18 6.33 -7.64
C ARG A 210 22.32 4.83 -7.90
N ARG A 211 21.20 4.18 -8.08
CA ARG A 211 21.19 2.77 -8.44
C ARG A 211 21.16 2.63 -9.96
N THR A 212 22.04 1.80 -10.50
CA THR A 212 22.14 1.49 -11.94
C THR A 212 21.67 0.09 -12.27
N ASP A 213 21.12 -0.65 -11.32
CA ASP A 213 20.66 -2.01 -11.56
C ASP A 213 19.37 -2.00 -12.39
N ASP A 214 19.45 -2.52 -13.59
CA ASP A 214 18.31 -2.85 -14.47
C ASP A 214 17.53 -4.01 -13.83
N THR A 215 16.59 -3.71 -12.95
CA THR A 215 15.66 -4.71 -12.43
C THR A 215 14.45 -4.80 -13.37
N ALA A 216 14.07 -6.02 -13.72
CA ALA A 216 12.85 -6.24 -14.49
C ALA A 216 11.64 -5.60 -13.80
N GLY A 217 10.85 -4.86 -14.57
CA GLY A 217 9.69 -4.14 -14.07
C GLY A 217 8.46 -5.05 -13.84
N PRO A 218 7.35 -4.48 -13.32
CA PRO A 218 6.12 -5.23 -13.04
C PRO A 218 5.52 -5.92 -14.28
N LEU A 219 5.80 -5.43 -15.47
CA LEU A 219 5.31 -6.03 -16.72
C LEU A 219 5.92 -7.41 -17.00
N ALA A 220 7.16 -7.68 -16.56
CA ALA A 220 7.76 -9.01 -16.69
C ALA A 220 6.97 -10.05 -15.88
N VAL A 221 6.58 -9.70 -14.65
CA VAL A 221 5.76 -10.56 -13.78
C VAL A 221 4.34 -10.72 -14.34
N LEU A 222 3.74 -9.67 -14.87
CA LEU A 222 2.39 -9.72 -15.44
C LEU A 222 2.28 -10.68 -16.63
N ARG A 223 3.37 -10.85 -17.38
CA ARG A 223 3.42 -11.79 -18.53
C ARG A 223 3.46 -13.26 -18.11
N VAL A 224 3.80 -13.57 -16.87
CA VAL A 224 3.81 -14.95 -16.36
C VAL A 224 2.36 -15.48 -16.31
N PRO A 225 2.09 -16.67 -16.87
CA PRO A 225 0.74 -17.24 -16.85
C PRO A 225 0.17 -17.35 -15.44
N GLY A 226 -1.07 -16.88 -15.25
CA GLY A 226 -1.75 -16.86 -13.96
C GLY A 226 -1.59 -15.55 -13.18
N SER A 227 -0.62 -14.69 -13.51
CA SER A 227 -0.43 -13.40 -12.81
C SER A 227 -1.65 -12.48 -12.91
N ALA A 228 -2.34 -12.45 -14.03
CA ALA A 228 -3.52 -11.61 -14.22
C ALA A 228 -4.66 -11.95 -13.23
N SER A 229 -4.88 -13.22 -12.92
CA SER A 229 -5.90 -13.65 -11.94
C SER A 229 -5.48 -13.30 -10.50
N ILE A 230 -4.19 -13.37 -10.19
CA ILE A 230 -3.66 -12.97 -8.88
C ILE A 230 -3.81 -11.44 -8.71
N VAL A 231 -3.43 -10.67 -9.74
CA VAL A 231 -3.60 -9.20 -9.79
C VAL A 231 -5.07 -8.82 -9.59
N THR A 232 -5.99 -9.53 -10.26
CA THR A 232 -7.43 -9.31 -10.08
C THR A 232 -7.87 -9.60 -8.65
N ALA A 233 -7.40 -10.68 -8.02
CA ALA A 233 -7.73 -11.00 -6.63
C ALA A 233 -7.22 -9.93 -5.66
N ILE A 234 -6.01 -9.42 -5.86
CA ILE A 234 -5.44 -8.32 -5.08
C ILE A 234 -6.29 -7.04 -5.23
N ALA A 235 -6.63 -6.67 -6.48
CA ALA A 235 -7.42 -5.48 -6.76
C ALA A 235 -8.82 -5.58 -6.13
N ILE A 236 -9.47 -6.75 -6.19
CA ILE A 236 -10.76 -7.00 -5.55
C ILE A 236 -10.64 -6.87 -4.03
N GLY A 237 -9.63 -7.50 -3.42
CA GLY A 237 -9.40 -7.42 -1.97
C GLY A 237 -9.21 -5.99 -1.48
N ALA A 238 -8.40 -5.21 -2.19
CA ALA A 238 -8.20 -3.79 -1.90
C ALA A 238 -9.46 -2.94 -2.14
N ALA A 239 -10.19 -3.22 -3.22
CA ALA A 239 -11.42 -2.50 -3.54
C ALA A 239 -12.48 -2.65 -2.46
N VAL A 240 -12.64 -3.85 -1.91
CA VAL A 240 -13.63 -4.10 -0.85
C VAL A 240 -13.26 -3.41 0.46
N LEU A 241 -11.98 -3.41 0.83
CA LEU A 241 -11.50 -2.68 2.00
C LEU A 241 -11.79 -1.19 1.89
N ALA A 242 -11.44 -0.60 0.74
CA ALA A 242 -11.63 0.83 0.49
C ALA A 242 -13.10 1.22 0.22
N ALA A 243 -13.95 0.27 -0.15
CA ALA A 243 -15.35 0.51 -0.51
C ALA A 243 -16.15 1.17 0.61
N VAL A 244 -15.86 0.83 1.86
CA VAL A 244 -16.62 1.33 3.03
C VAL A 244 -16.10 2.68 3.54
N GLU A 245 -14.87 3.07 3.18
CA GLU A 245 -14.22 4.28 3.67
C GLU A 245 -15.02 5.57 3.40
N PRO A 246 -15.50 5.83 2.17
CA PRO A 246 -16.21 7.06 1.85
C PRO A 246 -17.65 7.10 2.36
N VAL A 247 -18.25 5.94 2.67
CA VAL A 247 -19.71 5.85 2.85
C VAL A 247 -20.14 5.50 4.27
N LEU A 248 -19.35 4.71 5.02
CA LEU A 248 -19.71 4.29 6.38
C LEU A 248 -19.76 5.47 7.37
N PRO A 249 -18.82 6.43 7.37
CA PRO A 249 -18.89 7.59 8.26
C PRO A 249 -20.17 8.41 8.04
N ALA A 250 -20.51 8.69 6.80
CA ALA A 250 -21.72 9.42 6.45
C ALA A 250 -23.01 8.64 6.77
N HIS A 251 -22.99 7.31 6.62
CA HIS A 251 -24.14 6.45 6.95
C HIS A 251 -24.44 6.43 8.46
N LEU A 252 -23.39 6.37 9.29
CA LEU A 252 -23.55 6.43 10.74
C LEU A 252 -23.95 7.83 11.21
N GLY A 253 -23.40 8.88 10.58
CA GLY A 253 -23.76 10.28 10.82
C GLY A 253 -23.83 10.62 12.30
N ALA A 254 -24.90 11.31 12.74
CA ALA A 254 -25.15 11.71 14.12
C ALA A 254 -25.34 10.54 15.12
N ARG A 255 -25.40 9.28 14.65
CA ARG A 255 -25.57 8.10 15.51
C ARG A 255 -24.25 7.62 16.13
N ALA A 256 -23.11 8.17 15.68
CA ALA A 256 -21.79 7.82 16.16
C ALA A 256 -20.90 9.06 16.27
N SER A 257 -20.09 9.16 17.33
CA SER A 257 -19.04 10.16 17.40
C SER A 257 -17.93 9.89 16.40
N SER A 258 -17.13 10.90 16.06
CA SER A 258 -15.96 10.72 15.18
C SER A 258 -14.97 9.71 15.76
N THR A 259 -14.81 9.69 17.09
CA THR A 259 -14.01 8.67 17.79
C THR A 259 -14.57 7.26 17.55
N ALA A 260 -15.88 7.06 17.69
CA ALA A 260 -16.49 5.76 17.46
C ALA A 260 -16.29 5.30 16.01
N ILE A 261 -16.47 6.18 15.04
CA ILE A 261 -16.20 5.91 13.62
C ILE A 261 -14.72 5.51 13.41
N GLY A 262 -13.78 6.28 13.96
CA GLY A 262 -12.36 5.99 13.88
C GLY A 262 -11.99 4.63 14.48
N VAL A 263 -12.57 4.28 15.64
CA VAL A 263 -12.39 3.00 16.31
C VAL A 263 -12.90 1.84 15.45
N LEU A 264 -14.02 2.00 14.72
CA LEU A 264 -14.52 0.97 13.81
C LEU A 264 -13.48 0.59 12.73
N PHE A 265 -12.82 1.58 12.13
CA PHE A 265 -11.74 1.33 11.17
C PHE A 265 -10.50 0.73 11.84
N GLY A 266 -10.18 1.17 13.06
CA GLY A 266 -9.13 0.57 13.89
C GLY A 266 -9.40 -0.91 14.20
N VAL A 267 -10.67 -1.28 14.49
CA VAL A 267 -11.09 -2.67 14.69
C VAL A 267 -10.87 -3.51 13.43
N ALA A 268 -11.22 -2.99 12.25
CA ALA A 268 -10.96 -3.69 11.00
C ALA A 268 -9.45 -3.89 10.75
N ALA A 269 -8.64 -2.83 10.97
CA ALA A 269 -7.19 -2.91 10.84
C ALA A 269 -6.58 -3.92 11.81
N LEU A 270 -6.96 -3.87 13.09
CA LEU A 270 -6.48 -4.80 14.11
C LEU A 270 -6.87 -6.26 13.77
N ALA A 271 -8.12 -6.47 13.35
CA ALA A 271 -8.59 -7.79 12.95
C ALA A 271 -7.77 -8.36 11.77
N GLY A 272 -7.45 -7.52 10.77
CA GLY A 272 -6.57 -7.89 9.66
C GLY A 272 -5.14 -8.19 10.11
N ILE A 273 -4.57 -7.37 11.00
CA ILE A 273 -3.22 -7.57 11.56
C ILE A 273 -3.11 -8.92 12.28
N VAL A 274 -4.11 -9.26 13.09
CA VAL A 274 -4.15 -10.54 13.81
C VAL A 274 -4.37 -11.71 12.85
N ALA A 275 -5.22 -11.54 11.86
CA ALA A 275 -5.56 -12.60 10.91
C ALA A 275 -4.42 -12.90 9.92
N ASN A 276 -3.66 -11.90 9.47
CA ASN A 276 -2.61 -12.07 8.46
C ASN A 276 -1.57 -13.14 8.81
N PRO A 277 -0.93 -13.15 10.00
CA PRO A 277 0.03 -14.19 10.35
C PRO A 277 -0.61 -15.56 10.54
N ILE A 278 -1.88 -15.61 10.97
CA ILE A 278 -2.64 -16.84 11.12
C ILE A 278 -2.90 -17.45 9.75
N VAL A 279 -3.46 -16.68 8.84
CA VAL A 279 -3.73 -17.11 7.45
C VAL A 279 -2.42 -17.49 6.75
N GLY A 280 -1.35 -16.71 6.95
CA GLY A 280 -0.02 -16.97 6.37
C GLY A 280 0.52 -18.38 6.73
N ARG A 281 0.26 -18.86 7.93
CA ARG A 281 0.64 -20.25 8.32
C ARG A 281 -0.12 -21.32 7.53
N PHE A 282 -1.35 -21.03 7.14
CA PHE A 282 -2.17 -21.99 6.39
C PHE A 282 -1.90 -21.95 4.88
N VAL A 283 -1.25 -20.90 4.36
CA VAL A 283 -0.93 -20.80 2.91
C VAL A 283 -0.05 -21.97 2.44
N ALA A 284 0.81 -22.51 3.31
CA ALA A 284 1.65 -23.67 2.97
C ALA A 284 0.89 -25.00 2.94
N SER A 285 -0.17 -25.14 3.73
CA SER A 285 -0.92 -26.41 3.91
C SER A 285 -2.27 -26.45 3.21
N VAL A 286 -2.85 -25.28 2.91
CA VAL A 286 -4.17 -25.13 2.29
C VAL A 286 -4.03 -24.49 0.93
N THR A 287 -4.81 -24.97 -0.04
CA THR A 287 -4.75 -24.40 -1.39
C THR A 287 -5.15 -22.91 -1.38
N PRO A 288 -4.37 -22.02 -2.00
CA PRO A 288 -4.69 -20.59 -2.07
C PRO A 288 -6.11 -20.31 -2.59
N ARG A 289 -6.59 -21.14 -3.53
CA ARG A 289 -7.95 -21.06 -4.05
C ARG A 289 -9.01 -21.22 -2.97
N LEU A 290 -8.83 -22.15 -2.02
CA LEU A 290 -9.77 -22.36 -0.93
C LEU A 290 -9.76 -21.19 0.05
N LEU A 291 -8.57 -20.70 0.44
CA LEU A 291 -8.44 -19.54 1.34
C LEU A 291 -9.10 -18.29 0.76
N ILE A 292 -8.81 -17.97 -0.51
CA ILE A 292 -9.42 -16.84 -1.22
C ILE A 292 -10.94 -17.04 -1.37
N GLY A 293 -11.40 -18.26 -1.65
CA GLY A 293 -12.83 -18.59 -1.74
C GLY A 293 -13.58 -18.33 -0.44
N ILE A 294 -13.02 -18.80 0.69
CA ILE A 294 -13.55 -18.48 2.02
C ILE A 294 -13.53 -16.99 2.27
N GLY A 295 -12.45 -16.29 1.87
CA GLY A 295 -12.32 -14.84 1.95
C GLY A 295 -13.43 -14.11 1.19
N VAL A 296 -13.75 -14.53 -0.03
CA VAL A 296 -14.84 -13.94 -0.86
C VAL A 296 -16.19 -14.07 -0.13
N VAL A 297 -16.52 -15.28 0.38
CA VAL A 297 -17.78 -15.53 1.09
C VAL A 297 -17.84 -14.72 2.40
N ALA A 298 -16.77 -14.75 3.19
CA ALA A 298 -16.71 -14.03 4.46
C ALA A 298 -16.80 -12.50 4.27
N THR A 299 -16.14 -11.97 3.24
CA THR A 299 -16.21 -10.55 2.91
C THR A 299 -17.62 -10.17 2.42
N GLY A 300 -18.26 -11.00 1.61
CA GLY A 300 -19.66 -10.80 1.21
C GLY A 300 -20.59 -10.74 2.42
N ALA A 301 -20.43 -11.66 3.38
CA ALA A 301 -21.17 -11.64 4.63
C ALA A 301 -20.89 -10.36 5.46
N ALA A 302 -19.63 -9.92 5.55
CA ALA A 302 -19.27 -8.67 6.22
C ALA A 302 -19.98 -7.46 5.61
N LEU A 303 -20.02 -7.36 4.28
CA LEU A 303 -20.72 -6.29 3.57
C LEU A 303 -22.24 -6.31 3.84
N LEU A 304 -22.88 -7.49 3.89
CA LEU A 304 -24.29 -7.62 4.22
C LEU A 304 -24.57 -7.22 5.69
N VAL A 305 -23.69 -7.59 6.62
CA VAL A 305 -23.79 -7.16 8.03
C VAL A 305 -23.68 -5.64 8.13
N LEU A 306 -22.72 -5.03 7.40
CA LEU A 306 -22.55 -3.58 7.32
C LEU A 306 -23.79 -2.91 6.70
N GLY A 307 -24.28 -3.45 5.59
CA GLY A 307 -25.48 -2.94 4.92
C GLY A 307 -26.71 -2.88 5.82
N GLY A 308 -26.85 -3.83 6.72
CA GLY A 308 -27.92 -3.85 7.73
C GLY A 308 -27.60 -3.09 9.02
N SER A 309 -26.47 -2.36 9.10
CA SER A 309 -26.06 -1.66 10.33
C SER A 309 -26.95 -0.44 10.57
N THR A 310 -27.54 -0.37 11.76
CA THR A 310 -28.34 0.77 12.24
C THR A 310 -27.62 1.54 13.36
N GLY A 311 -26.45 1.03 13.82
CA GLY A 311 -25.67 1.62 14.89
C GLY A 311 -24.25 1.04 14.96
N VAL A 312 -23.47 1.57 15.91
CA VAL A 312 -22.02 1.31 16.06
C VAL A 312 -21.70 -0.17 16.30
N TRP A 313 -22.49 -0.88 17.10
CA TRP A 313 -22.21 -2.29 17.45
C TRP A 313 -22.27 -3.22 16.24
N ARG A 314 -23.32 -3.12 15.45
CA ARG A 314 -23.45 -3.94 14.24
C ARG A 314 -22.44 -3.56 13.17
N ALA A 315 -22.14 -2.26 13.05
CA ALA A 315 -21.04 -1.79 12.20
C ALA A 315 -19.69 -2.35 12.68
N GLY A 316 -19.45 -2.41 13.99
CA GLY A 316 -18.24 -3.01 14.58
C GLY A 316 -18.06 -4.48 14.24
N ILE A 317 -19.12 -5.29 14.33
CA ILE A 317 -19.09 -6.68 13.91
C ILE A 317 -18.75 -6.79 12.41
N GLY A 318 -19.41 -6.00 11.57
CA GLY A 318 -19.14 -5.97 10.15
C GLY A 318 -17.70 -5.56 9.81
N MET A 319 -17.16 -4.55 10.49
CA MET A 319 -15.77 -4.09 10.32
C MET A 319 -14.75 -5.13 10.80
N ALA A 320 -15.00 -5.81 11.93
CA ALA A 320 -14.15 -6.91 12.38
C ALA A 320 -14.13 -8.06 11.37
N LEU A 321 -15.30 -8.47 10.87
CA LEU A 321 -15.41 -9.49 9.83
C LEU A 321 -14.72 -9.07 8.53
N LEU A 322 -14.83 -7.81 8.14
CA LEU A 322 -14.17 -7.25 6.97
C LEU A 322 -12.65 -7.32 7.10
N GLY A 323 -12.11 -6.94 8.26
CA GLY A 323 -10.68 -7.05 8.57
C GLY A 323 -10.17 -8.49 8.55
N LEU A 324 -10.87 -9.41 9.21
CA LEU A 324 -10.53 -10.83 9.22
C LEU A 324 -10.56 -11.44 7.81
N SER A 325 -11.61 -11.15 7.04
CA SER A 325 -11.78 -11.71 5.71
C SER A 325 -10.79 -11.14 4.69
N SER A 326 -10.34 -9.90 4.86
CA SER A 326 -9.34 -9.29 3.99
C SER A 326 -8.00 -10.02 4.03
N ALA A 327 -7.61 -10.58 5.18
CA ALA A 327 -6.42 -11.40 5.30
C ALA A 327 -6.51 -12.69 4.46
N LEU A 328 -7.71 -13.30 4.39
CA LEU A 328 -7.96 -14.48 3.54
C LEU A 328 -7.86 -14.18 2.04
N LEU A 329 -8.11 -12.95 1.63
CA LEU A 329 -7.96 -12.51 0.24
C LEU A 329 -6.52 -12.13 -0.10
N LEU A 330 -5.89 -11.31 0.75
CA LEU A 330 -4.63 -10.64 0.42
C LEU A 330 -3.39 -11.45 0.78
N ALA A 331 -3.36 -12.20 1.90
CA ALA A 331 -2.17 -12.95 2.30
C ALA A 331 -1.80 -14.06 1.30
N PRO A 332 -2.75 -14.93 0.83
CA PRO A 332 -2.43 -15.90 -0.21
C PRO A 332 -2.04 -15.25 -1.54
N ALA A 333 -2.70 -14.14 -1.91
CA ALA A 333 -2.40 -13.43 -3.15
C ALA A 333 -0.99 -12.81 -3.14
N THR A 334 -0.53 -12.32 -1.97
CA THR A 334 0.84 -11.81 -1.80
C THR A 334 1.89 -12.90 -1.99
N THR A 335 1.64 -14.10 -1.46
CA THR A 335 2.53 -15.25 -1.66
C THR A 335 2.57 -15.66 -3.13
N LEU A 336 1.40 -15.81 -3.77
CA LEU A 336 1.31 -16.18 -5.18
C LEU A 336 2.01 -15.18 -6.10
N ILE A 337 1.85 -13.86 -5.88
CA ILE A 337 2.51 -12.87 -6.74
C ILE A 337 4.03 -12.88 -6.57
N SER A 338 4.53 -13.16 -5.36
CA SER A 338 5.96 -13.32 -5.10
C SER A 338 6.53 -14.53 -5.84
N GLU A 339 5.83 -15.66 -5.86
CA GLU A 339 6.20 -16.85 -6.65
C GLU A 339 6.26 -16.54 -8.15
N GLN A 340 5.31 -15.74 -8.67
CA GLN A 340 5.34 -15.32 -10.08
C GLN A 340 6.57 -14.46 -10.40
N GLY A 341 7.08 -13.68 -9.44
CA GLY A 341 8.31 -12.93 -9.62
C GLY A 341 9.55 -13.80 -9.74
N PHE A 342 9.60 -14.93 -9.03
CA PHE A 342 10.69 -15.91 -9.23
C PHE A 342 10.60 -16.65 -10.56
N ARG A 343 9.39 -16.72 -11.16
CA ARG A 343 9.15 -17.36 -12.48
C ARG A 343 9.28 -16.39 -13.66
N SER A 344 9.39 -15.09 -13.40
CA SER A 344 9.58 -14.10 -14.47
C SER A 344 10.98 -14.19 -15.06
N ASP A 345 11.13 -13.75 -16.29
CA ASP A 345 12.42 -13.68 -16.98
C ASP A 345 12.74 -12.20 -17.31
N PRO A 346 13.79 -11.63 -16.70
CA PRO A 346 14.58 -12.17 -15.60
C PRO A 346 13.80 -12.21 -14.29
N PRO A 347 14.17 -13.09 -13.31
CA PRO A 347 13.51 -13.17 -12.01
C PRO A 347 13.56 -11.85 -11.26
N THR A 348 12.41 -11.41 -10.72
CA THR A 348 12.32 -10.11 -10.03
C THR A 348 11.31 -10.12 -8.88
N LEU A 349 11.79 -10.03 -7.66
CA LEU A 349 10.94 -9.85 -6.50
C LEU A 349 10.44 -8.40 -6.40
N GLY A 350 11.27 -7.43 -6.78
CA GLY A 350 10.88 -6.02 -6.85
C GLY A 350 9.74 -5.76 -7.83
N GLY A 351 9.77 -6.41 -9.00
CA GLY A 351 8.68 -6.37 -9.98
C GLY A 351 7.38 -6.96 -9.45
N SER A 352 7.44 -8.02 -8.63
CA SER A 352 6.27 -8.62 -7.99
C SER A 352 5.58 -7.67 -7.02
N PHE A 353 6.35 -7.03 -6.13
CA PHE A 353 5.81 -6.06 -5.19
C PHE A 353 5.31 -4.79 -5.87
N ALA A 354 5.98 -4.34 -6.95
CA ALA A 354 5.49 -3.24 -7.76
C ALA A 354 4.15 -3.58 -8.42
N LEU A 355 3.98 -4.79 -8.94
CA LEU A 355 2.74 -5.26 -9.53
C LEU A 355 1.63 -5.42 -8.47
N TYR A 356 1.98 -5.94 -7.28
CA TYR A 356 1.07 -5.98 -6.13
C TYR A 356 0.56 -4.59 -5.77
N ASN A 357 1.45 -3.62 -5.59
CA ASN A 357 1.09 -2.25 -5.22
C ASN A 357 0.23 -1.57 -6.29
N LEU A 358 0.52 -1.82 -7.57
CA LEU A 358 -0.28 -1.30 -8.67
C LEU A 358 -1.70 -1.88 -8.67
N ALA A 359 -1.83 -3.19 -8.45
CA ALA A 359 -3.12 -3.87 -8.34
C ALA A 359 -3.91 -3.40 -7.11
N TYR A 360 -3.22 -3.25 -5.98
CA TYR A 360 -3.79 -2.74 -4.73
C TYR A 360 -4.32 -1.32 -4.89
N ALA A 361 -3.51 -0.43 -5.47
CA ALA A 361 -3.91 0.95 -5.74
C ALA A 361 -5.07 1.05 -6.75
N ALA A 362 -5.13 0.18 -7.75
CA ALA A 362 -6.28 0.11 -8.65
C ALA A 362 -7.56 -0.26 -7.89
N GLY A 363 -7.48 -1.19 -6.94
CA GLY A 363 -8.59 -1.53 -6.05
C GLY A 363 -9.02 -0.34 -5.17
N LEU A 364 -8.06 0.35 -4.55
CA LEU A 364 -8.32 1.57 -3.77
C LEU A 364 -8.99 2.68 -4.59
N ALA A 365 -8.79 2.73 -5.91
CA ALA A 365 -9.47 3.68 -6.78
C ALA A 365 -10.89 3.24 -7.11
N VAL A 366 -11.08 1.96 -7.46
CA VAL A 366 -12.34 1.42 -7.96
C VAL A 366 -13.37 1.26 -6.84
N GLY A 367 -12.96 0.77 -5.65
CA GLY A 367 -13.85 0.52 -4.52
C GLY A 367 -14.67 1.75 -4.11
N PRO A 368 -14.02 2.86 -3.72
CA PRO A 368 -14.70 4.10 -3.33
C PRO A 368 -15.60 4.69 -4.41
N LEU A 369 -15.17 4.62 -5.69
CA LEU A 369 -15.99 5.09 -6.81
C LEU A 369 -17.29 4.30 -6.90
N LEU A 370 -17.21 2.97 -6.97
CA LEU A 370 -18.38 2.12 -7.14
C LEU A 370 -19.35 2.26 -5.98
N THR A 371 -18.85 2.27 -4.74
CA THR A 371 -19.72 2.39 -3.55
C THR A 371 -20.25 3.80 -3.37
N GLY A 372 -19.45 4.84 -3.64
CA GLY A 372 -19.93 6.22 -3.60
C GLY A 372 -21.11 6.45 -4.55
N PHE A 373 -20.96 6.04 -5.81
CA PHE A 373 -22.06 6.13 -6.80
C PHE A 373 -23.22 5.20 -6.47
N GLY A 374 -22.93 3.98 -5.98
CA GLY A 374 -23.96 3.02 -5.56
C GLY A 374 -24.83 3.55 -4.43
N VAL A 375 -24.21 4.09 -3.38
CA VAL A 375 -24.90 4.67 -2.23
C VAL A 375 -25.73 5.90 -2.63
N GLN A 376 -25.20 6.74 -3.50
CA GLN A 376 -25.92 7.92 -3.96
C GLN A 376 -27.19 7.59 -4.74
N ARG A 377 -27.19 6.48 -5.48
CA ARG A 377 -28.35 6.06 -6.30
C ARG A 377 -29.34 5.16 -5.58
N ALA A 378 -28.84 4.25 -4.76
CA ALA A 378 -29.65 3.18 -4.17
C ALA A 378 -29.73 3.22 -2.64
N GLY A 379 -28.92 4.06 -1.99
CA GLY A 379 -28.75 4.06 -0.53
C GLY A 379 -27.74 3.04 -0.05
N PHE A 380 -27.40 3.10 1.25
CA PHE A 380 -26.27 2.34 1.83
C PHE A 380 -26.49 0.82 1.80
N ALA A 381 -27.65 0.33 2.28
CA ALA A 381 -27.90 -1.10 2.38
C ALA A 381 -27.92 -1.81 1.01
N PRO A 382 -28.65 -1.33 -0.02
CA PRO A 382 -28.60 -1.92 -1.36
C PRO A 382 -27.21 -1.83 -1.99
N ALA A 383 -26.46 -0.73 -1.79
CA ALA A 383 -25.11 -0.61 -2.32
C ALA A 383 -24.16 -1.67 -1.74
N MET A 384 -24.24 -1.96 -0.43
CA MET A 384 -23.47 -3.03 0.20
C MET A 384 -23.88 -4.42 -0.32
N ALA A 385 -25.16 -4.65 -0.55
CA ALA A 385 -25.65 -5.91 -1.14
C ALA A 385 -25.16 -6.09 -2.59
N ILE A 386 -25.22 -5.03 -3.40
CA ILE A 386 -24.66 -5.05 -4.77
C ILE A 386 -23.15 -5.30 -4.73
N ALA A 387 -22.42 -4.65 -3.83
CA ALA A 387 -20.98 -4.87 -3.68
C ALA A 387 -20.68 -6.33 -3.30
N ALA A 388 -21.45 -6.95 -2.43
CA ALA A 388 -21.32 -8.37 -2.07
C ALA A 388 -21.56 -9.29 -3.28
N VAL A 389 -22.58 -9.01 -4.11
CA VAL A 389 -22.85 -9.77 -5.33
C VAL A 389 -21.74 -9.60 -6.36
N VAL A 390 -21.28 -8.36 -6.60
CA VAL A 390 -20.17 -8.07 -7.52
C VAL A 390 -18.90 -8.79 -7.05
N LEU A 391 -18.61 -8.76 -5.75
CA LEU A 391 -17.49 -9.50 -5.16
C LEU A 391 -17.61 -11.01 -5.40
N ALA A 392 -18.81 -11.58 -5.19
CA ALA A 392 -19.03 -13.01 -5.41
C ALA A 392 -18.82 -13.41 -6.88
N VAL A 393 -19.29 -12.60 -7.82
CA VAL A 393 -19.15 -12.86 -9.26
C VAL A 393 -17.69 -12.72 -9.70
N LEU A 394 -17.06 -11.57 -9.41
CA LEU A 394 -15.67 -11.30 -9.83
C LEU A 394 -14.67 -12.17 -9.08
N GLY A 395 -14.87 -12.36 -7.78
CA GLY A 395 -14.06 -13.24 -6.96
C GLY A 395 -14.19 -14.70 -7.40
N GLY A 396 -15.40 -15.16 -7.68
CA GLY A 396 -15.66 -16.50 -8.23
C GLY A 396 -15.00 -16.70 -9.60
N ALA A 397 -15.09 -15.72 -10.51
CA ALA A 397 -14.42 -15.77 -11.81
C ALA A 397 -12.88 -15.80 -11.69
N ALA A 398 -12.32 -15.04 -10.74
CA ALA A 398 -10.88 -15.07 -10.46
C ALA A 398 -10.45 -16.43 -9.90
N LEU A 399 -11.24 -17.02 -9.00
CA LEU A 399 -10.96 -18.32 -8.38
C LEU A 399 -10.81 -19.47 -9.39
N VAL A 400 -11.64 -19.48 -10.45
CA VAL A 400 -11.57 -20.52 -11.49
C VAL A 400 -10.20 -20.55 -12.18
N ARG A 401 -9.55 -19.39 -12.30
CA ARG A 401 -8.27 -19.21 -13.00
C ARG A 401 -7.04 -19.24 -12.08
N LEU A 402 -7.23 -19.26 -10.77
CA LEU A 402 -6.11 -19.35 -9.82
C LEU A 402 -5.53 -20.76 -9.77
N PRO A 403 -4.22 -20.93 -9.51
CA PRO A 403 -3.59 -22.24 -9.33
C PRO A 403 -4.24 -22.99 -8.15
N ALA A 404 -4.51 -24.27 -8.34
CA ALA A 404 -5.14 -25.11 -7.30
C ALA A 404 -4.15 -25.49 -6.18
N ARG A 405 -2.84 -25.60 -6.48
CA ARG A 405 -1.79 -25.93 -5.52
C ARG A 405 -0.60 -25.00 -5.66
N PRO A 406 0.16 -24.73 -4.56
CA PRO A 406 1.45 -24.08 -4.64
C PRO A 406 2.41 -24.86 -5.54
N ALA A 407 3.28 -24.16 -6.26
CA ALA A 407 4.19 -24.79 -7.22
C ALA A 407 5.23 -25.72 -6.57
N ALA A 408 5.60 -25.47 -5.31
CA ALA A 408 6.56 -26.28 -4.55
C ALA A 408 6.13 -27.77 -4.38
N ASP A 409 4.83 -28.02 -4.40
CA ASP A 409 4.31 -29.39 -4.17
C ASP A 409 4.25 -30.24 -5.45
N ARG A 410 4.39 -29.63 -6.64
CA ARG A 410 4.40 -30.34 -7.92
C ARG A 410 5.72 -31.03 -8.19
N ASP A 411 6.83 -30.41 -7.77
CA ASP A 411 8.18 -30.99 -8.00
C ASP A 411 8.49 -32.12 -7.02
N THR A 412 7.92 -32.08 -5.80
CA THR A 412 8.10 -33.16 -4.82
C THR A 412 7.27 -34.38 -5.13
N THR A 413 6.08 -34.24 -5.72
CA THR A 413 5.27 -35.39 -6.18
C THR A 413 5.88 -36.02 -7.44
N ALA A 414 6.30 -35.22 -8.42
CA ALA A 414 6.97 -35.75 -9.61
C ALA A 414 8.30 -36.49 -9.32
N ARG A 415 9.04 -36.02 -8.28
CA ARG A 415 10.26 -36.71 -7.83
C ARG A 415 9.99 -37.99 -7.05
N LYS A 416 8.86 -38.10 -6.33
CA LYS A 416 8.48 -39.33 -5.61
C LYS A 416 7.94 -40.38 -6.58
N ASP A 417 7.19 -39.97 -7.60
CA ASP A 417 6.64 -40.90 -8.61
C ASP A 417 7.73 -41.41 -9.59
N GLY A 418 8.80 -40.62 -9.83
CA GLY A 418 9.95 -41.03 -10.63
C GLY A 418 11.00 -41.89 -9.88
N ALA A 419 10.92 -42.00 -8.56
CA ALA A 419 11.83 -42.84 -7.77
C ALA A 419 11.29 -44.27 -7.51
N HIS A 420 10.08 -44.57 -7.99
CA HIS A 420 9.44 -45.87 -7.92
C HIS A 420 9.19 -46.53 -9.28
N ALA A 421 9.70 -45.94 -10.36
CA ALA A 421 9.76 -46.53 -11.71
C ALA A 421 11.22 -46.86 -12.08
#